data_408a5b562fcaac709b232dce1213e864
#
_entry.id   408a5b562fcaac709b232dce1213e864
#
_cell.length_a   1.000
_cell.length_b   1.000
_cell.length_c   1.000
_cell.angle_alpha   90.00
_cell.angle_beta   90.00
_cell.angle_gamma   90.00
#
_symmetry.space_group_name_H-M   'P 1'
#
loop_
_entity.id
_entity.type
_entity.pdbx_description
1 polymer ?
#
loop_
_entity_poly.entity_id
_entity_poly.type
_entity_poly.pdbx_seq_one_letter_code
_entity_poly.pdbx_strand_id
1 'polypeptide(L)'
;MFIITHKDFKNYRYNPIYSIVSNNNKLSKKKYILDTYLATEGKLHKMKRAYSEMSHIYYIYQLYKNENITSKYIGFNHYRRYFNFTDIFPNVEDLFENYDAILGDPIENNQTIMEQYCKTHICEAYNEILEIIKVIKPEYYITALKSSNEKIFYPCNLFIMKKNDFFKYCEFIFDVLFEFDRRKKLSSDENVLNYTKKFFNKSEDYYYQSRLEAFLSERLGNFFFKHQFKRIKTFEVANYTATKNLGFSIFQPNIIFRKKMNFRISISAKKKRLVLLIIIVSITYFNSFIFNDYYKLIT
;
A
#
# COMPACT_ATOMS: atom_id res chain seq x y z
N MET A 1 -1.55 -5.58 -11.32
CA MET A 1 -1.40 -5.02 -9.95
C MET A 1 -1.27 -6.16 -8.94
N PHE A 2 -0.48 -5.98 -7.90
CA PHE A 2 -0.28 -6.98 -6.85
C PHE A 2 -1.01 -6.61 -5.58
N ILE A 3 -1.63 -7.61 -4.92
CA ILE A 3 -2.21 -7.47 -3.58
C ILE A 3 -1.35 -8.28 -2.61
N ILE A 4 -0.68 -7.60 -1.69
CA ILE A 4 0.15 -8.24 -0.68
C ILE A 4 -0.72 -8.66 0.51
N THR A 5 -0.64 -9.94 0.89
CA THR A 5 -1.37 -10.48 2.05
C THR A 5 -0.55 -11.48 2.86
N HIS A 6 -0.75 -11.44 4.18
CA HIS A 6 -0.26 -12.46 5.12
C HIS A 6 -1.41 -13.23 5.80
N LYS A 7 -2.66 -12.87 5.49
CA LYS A 7 -3.88 -13.48 6.04
C LYS A 7 -4.84 -13.87 4.92
N ASP A 8 -5.65 -14.88 5.17
CA ASP A 8 -6.81 -15.14 4.31
C ASP A 8 -7.81 -13.99 4.44
N PHE A 9 -8.30 -13.50 3.32
CA PHE A 9 -9.27 -12.42 3.28
C PHE A 9 -10.41 -12.80 2.35
N LYS A 10 -11.64 -12.71 2.85
CA LYS A 10 -12.84 -13.13 2.12
C LYS A 10 -13.36 -12.09 1.14
N ASN A 11 -12.91 -10.83 1.25
CA ASN A 11 -13.42 -9.70 0.46
C ASN A 11 -12.66 -9.48 -0.85
N TYR A 12 -12.12 -10.56 -1.41
CA TYR A 12 -11.46 -10.52 -2.68
C TYR A 12 -12.50 -10.32 -3.79
N ARG A 13 -12.51 -9.14 -4.40
CA ARG A 13 -13.18 -8.97 -5.70
C ARG A 13 -12.30 -9.60 -6.75
N TYR A 14 -12.78 -10.67 -7.37
CA TYR A 14 -12.10 -11.23 -8.52
C TYR A 14 -12.07 -10.17 -9.64
N ASN A 15 -10.91 -9.59 -9.83
CA ASN A 15 -10.63 -8.70 -10.94
C ASN A 15 -9.33 -9.20 -11.57
N PRO A 16 -9.33 -9.50 -12.87
CA PRO A 16 -8.17 -10.09 -13.57
C PRO A 16 -6.91 -9.22 -13.54
N ILE A 17 -7.02 -7.93 -13.19
CA ILE A 17 -5.85 -7.06 -13.04
C ILE A 17 -5.07 -7.32 -11.75
N TYR A 18 -5.65 -8.04 -10.77
CA TYR A 18 -4.99 -8.29 -9.49
C TYR A 18 -4.36 -9.68 -9.44
N SER A 19 -3.08 -9.71 -9.08
CA SER A 19 -2.37 -10.93 -8.68
C SER A 19 -2.12 -10.89 -7.18
N ILE A 20 -2.49 -11.94 -6.46
CA ILE A 20 -2.30 -12.02 -5.01
C ILE A 20 -0.92 -12.60 -4.73
N VAL A 21 -0.17 -11.98 -3.85
CA VAL A 21 1.14 -12.44 -3.41
C VAL A 21 1.15 -12.68 -1.90
N SER A 22 1.74 -13.80 -1.48
CA SER A 22 1.82 -14.16 -0.06
C SER A 22 3.04 -15.04 0.20
N ASN A 23 3.62 -14.91 1.40
CA ASN A 23 4.62 -15.84 1.92
C ASN A 23 4.06 -16.73 3.05
N ASN A 24 2.73 -16.82 3.17
CA ASN A 24 2.07 -17.64 4.16
C ASN A 24 1.85 -19.06 3.60
N ASN A 25 2.50 -20.07 4.17
CA ASN A 25 2.44 -21.47 3.72
C ASN A 25 1.03 -22.08 3.62
N LYS A 26 0.06 -21.55 4.41
CA LYS A 26 -1.34 -22.00 4.32
C LYS A 26 -2.06 -21.39 3.12
N LEU A 27 -1.64 -20.20 2.68
CA LEU A 27 -2.23 -19.48 1.56
C LEU A 27 -1.58 -19.85 0.23
N SER A 28 -0.29 -20.12 0.20
CA SER A 28 0.49 -20.48 -1.00
C SER A 28 0.01 -21.75 -1.71
N LYS A 29 -0.70 -22.62 -1.00
CA LYS A 29 -1.35 -23.81 -1.59
C LYS A 29 -2.53 -23.48 -2.51
N LYS A 30 -3.04 -22.26 -2.50
CA LYS A 30 -4.14 -21.81 -3.37
C LYS A 30 -3.56 -21.44 -4.75
N LYS A 31 -4.04 -22.06 -5.82
CA LYS A 31 -3.56 -21.90 -7.21
C LYS A 31 -3.43 -20.43 -7.70
N TYR A 32 -4.22 -19.52 -7.13
CA TYR A 32 -4.26 -18.11 -7.54
C TYR A 32 -3.34 -17.21 -6.72
N ILE A 33 -2.55 -17.76 -5.81
CA ILE A 33 -1.61 -17.00 -4.98
C ILE A 33 -0.20 -17.29 -5.44
N LEU A 34 0.50 -16.24 -5.84
CA LEU A 34 1.92 -16.31 -6.11
C LEU A 34 2.67 -16.44 -4.78
N ASP A 35 3.31 -17.60 -4.58
CA ASP A 35 4.10 -17.86 -3.38
C ASP A 35 5.45 -17.13 -3.45
N THR A 36 5.61 -16.15 -2.57
CA THR A 36 6.86 -15.42 -2.43
C THR A 36 7.79 -16.05 -1.38
N TYR A 37 7.37 -17.14 -0.74
CA TYR A 37 8.18 -17.81 0.28
C TYR A 37 9.38 -18.55 -0.32
N LEU A 38 9.13 -19.32 -1.39
CA LEU A 38 10.16 -20.16 -2.02
C LEU A 38 11.21 -19.36 -2.78
N ALA A 39 10.86 -18.16 -3.20
CA ALA A 39 11.69 -17.35 -4.06
C ALA A 39 12.58 -16.34 -3.33
N THR A 40 12.45 -16.21 -2.02
CA THR A 40 13.32 -15.40 -1.19
C THR A 40 14.44 -16.24 -0.58
N GLU A 41 15.11 -17.06 -1.38
CA GLU A 41 16.40 -17.63 -0.97
C GLU A 41 17.34 -16.48 -0.62
N GLY A 42 17.93 -16.53 0.58
CA GLY A 42 18.88 -15.53 1.02
C GLY A 42 18.41 -14.66 2.19
N LYS A 43 18.93 -13.43 2.24
CA LYS A 43 18.78 -12.50 3.37
C LYS A 43 17.33 -12.23 3.75
N LEU A 44 16.47 -11.91 2.79
CA LEU A 44 15.07 -11.54 3.05
C LEU A 44 14.22 -12.68 3.58
N HIS A 45 14.59 -13.94 3.29
CA HIS A 45 13.93 -15.10 3.88
C HIS A 45 14.08 -15.14 5.42
N LYS A 46 15.24 -14.74 5.93
CA LYS A 46 15.54 -14.68 7.37
C LYS A 46 15.05 -13.40 8.04
N MET A 47 14.60 -12.41 7.26
CA MET A 47 14.18 -11.06 7.72
C MET A 47 12.75 -10.72 7.30
N LYS A 48 11.85 -11.71 7.29
CA LYS A 48 10.46 -11.55 6.81
C LYS A 48 9.64 -10.56 7.61
N ARG A 49 9.82 -10.54 8.93
CA ARG A 49 9.12 -9.61 9.80
C ARG A 49 9.66 -8.21 9.60
N ALA A 50 10.98 -8.08 9.60
CA ALA A 50 11.67 -6.81 9.48
C ALA A 50 11.29 -6.07 8.19
N TYR A 51 11.29 -6.77 7.08
CA TYR A 51 10.93 -6.22 5.78
C TYR A 51 9.43 -6.23 5.48
N SER A 52 8.61 -7.04 6.20
CA SER A 52 7.16 -7.11 6.01
C SER A 52 6.75 -7.19 4.54
N GLU A 53 5.92 -6.23 4.05
CA GLU A 53 5.50 -6.16 2.63
C GLU A 53 6.65 -5.96 1.64
N MET A 54 7.75 -5.34 2.07
CA MET A 54 8.89 -5.09 1.20
C MET A 54 9.57 -6.39 0.73
N SER A 55 9.48 -7.47 1.49
CA SER A 55 9.97 -8.77 1.05
C SER A 55 9.24 -9.27 -0.21
N HIS A 56 7.95 -8.99 -0.34
CA HIS A 56 7.15 -9.33 -1.52
C HIS A 56 7.46 -8.40 -2.70
N ILE A 57 7.64 -7.09 -2.42
CA ILE A 57 8.03 -6.12 -3.44
C ILE A 57 9.40 -6.48 -4.04
N TYR A 58 10.37 -6.87 -3.19
CA TYR A 58 11.67 -7.33 -3.65
C TYR A 58 11.57 -8.57 -4.53
N TYR A 59 10.75 -9.54 -4.14
CA TYR A 59 10.53 -10.73 -4.95
C TYR A 59 9.98 -10.39 -6.35
N ILE A 60 8.95 -9.55 -6.41
CA ILE A 60 8.38 -9.09 -7.67
C ILE A 60 9.42 -8.33 -8.50
N TYR A 61 10.26 -7.51 -7.86
CA TYR A 61 11.38 -6.85 -8.53
C TYR A 61 12.34 -7.84 -9.17
N GLN A 62 12.77 -8.87 -8.44
CA GLN A 62 13.68 -9.92 -8.97
C GLN A 62 13.00 -10.70 -10.11
N LEU A 63 11.74 -11.05 -9.96
CA LEU A 63 10.95 -11.74 -10.99
C LEU A 63 10.92 -10.92 -12.28
N TYR A 64 10.61 -9.63 -12.20
CA TYR A 64 10.54 -8.74 -13.36
C TYR A 64 11.90 -8.42 -13.97
N LYS A 65 12.97 -8.51 -13.19
CA LYS A 65 14.35 -8.33 -13.68
C LYS A 65 14.86 -9.55 -14.44
N ASN A 66 14.49 -10.75 -13.98
CA ASN A 66 15.00 -12.01 -14.50
C ASN A 66 14.11 -12.62 -15.59
N GLU A 67 12.83 -12.29 -15.60
CA GLU A 67 11.87 -12.80 -16.57
C GLU A 67 11.47 -11.72 -17.59
N ASN A 68 11.21 -12.13 -18.83
CA ASN A 68 10.81 -11.21 -19.89
C ASN A 68 9.32 -10.84 -19.77
N ILE A 69 8.94 -10.21 -18.65
CA ILE A 69 7.57 -9.79 -18.38
C ILE A 69 7.26 -8.49 -19.14
N THR A 70 6.20 -8.51 -19.93
CA THR A 70 5.84 -7.44 -20.85
C THR A 70 5.02 -6.30 -20.23
N SER A 71 4.61 -6.40 -18.97
CA SER A 71 3.81 -5.36 -18.31
C SER A 71 4.51 -4.00 -18.31
N LYS A 72 3.81 -2.97 -18.82
CA LYS A 72 4.31 -1.58 -18.85
C LYS A 72 4.27 -0.91 -17.48
N TYR A 73 3.29 -1.29 -16.64
CA TYR A 73 2.98 -0.67 -15.35
C TYR A 73 2.97 -1.72 -14.26
N ILE A 74 3.44 -1.33 -13.08
CA ILE A 74 3.47 -2.16 -11.87
C ILE A 74 2.82 -1.39 -10.75
N GLY A 75 1.93 -2.04 -9.99
CA GLY A 75 1.29 -1.42 -8.85
C GLY A 75 1.08 -2.38 -7.70
N PHE A 76 1.03 -1.85 -6.50
CA PHE A 76 0.83 -2.58 -5.26
C PHE A 76 -0.32 -2.03 -4.44
N ASN A 77 -1.10 -2.95 -3.90
CA ASN A 77 -2.12 -2.73 -2.88
C ASN A 77 -1.84 -3.62 -1.67
N HIS A 78 -2.36 -3.23 -0.53
CA HIS A 78 -2.39 -4.08 0.64
C HIS A 78 -3.76 -4.78 0.75
N TYR A 79 -3.83 -6.00 1.32
CA TYR A 79 -5.09 -6.75 1.44
C TYR A 79 -6.23 -6.03 2.18
N ARG A 80 -5.94 -4.95 2.88
CA ARG A 80 -6.92 -4.11 3.56
C ARG A 80 -7.02 -2.69 3.01
N ARG A 81 -6.19 -2.33 2.03
CA ARG A 81 -6.09 -0.98 1.49
C ARG A 81 -5.99 -1.03 -0.01
N TYR A 82 -6.95 -0.41 -0.66
CA TYR A 82 -7.08 -0.39 -2.11
C TYR A 82 -7.28 1.02 -2.59
N PHE A 83 -6.78 1.33 -3.78
CA PHE A 83 -7.19 2.54 -4.47
C PHE A 83 -8.70 2.52 -4.68
N ASN A 84 -9.38 3.56 -4.26
CA ASN A 84 -10.79 3.76 -4.51
C ASN A 84 -10.97 4.29 -5.94
N PHE A 85 -10.84 3.39 -6.91
CA PHE A 85 -11.26 3.73 -8.26
C PHE A 85 -12.79 3.71 -8.27
N THR A 86 -13.42 4.85 -8.57
CA THR A 86 -14.85 4.92 -8.84
C THR A 86 -15.21 3.97 -9.98
N ASP A 87 -16.46 3.56 -10.11
CA ASP A 87 -17.03 2.43 -10.85
C ASP A 87 -16.46 2.10 -12.25
N ILE A 88 -15.65 2.97 -12.81
CA ILE A 88 -14.92 2.75 -14.05
C ILE A 88 -13.44 2.71 -13.68
N PHE A 89 -12.79 1.56 -13.86
CA PHE A 89 -11.33 1.49 -13.81
C PHE A 89 -10.78 2.52 -14.79
N PRO A 90 -10.03 3.53 -14.31
CA PRO A 90 -9.45 4.49 -15.24
C PRO A 90 -8.55 3.74 -16.21
N ASN A 91 -8.59 4.10 -17.47
CA ASN A 91 -7.60 3.61 -18.42
C ASN A 91 -6.22 4.04 -17.89
N VAL A 92 -5.41 3.08 -17.45
CA VAL A 92 -4.10 3.34 -16.85
C VAL A 92 -3.18 4.06 -17.84
N GLU A 93 -3.30 3.76 -19.13
CA GLU A 93 -2.51 4.40 -20.19
C GLU A 93 -2.82 5.90 -20.27
N ASP A 94 -4.09 6.28 -20.28
CA ASP A 94 -4.52 7.70 -20.30
C ASP A 94 -4.01 8.48 -19.07
N LEU A 95 -3.99 7.83 -17.90
CA LEU A 95 -3.44 8.45 -16.71
C LEU A 95 -1.93 8.71 -16.85
N PHE A 96 -1.18 7.76 -17.43
CA PHE A 96 0.27 7.90 -17.59
C PHE A 96 0.71 8.76 -18.78
N GLU A 97 -0.20 9.30 -19.58
CA GLU A 97 0.06 10.43 -20.49
C GLU A 97 0.24 11.73 -19.71
N ASN A 98 -0.52 11.92 -18.65
CA ASN A 98 -0.56 13.15 -17.87
C ASN A 98 0.21 13.08 -16.54
N TYR A 99 0.46 11.89 -16.00
CA TYR A 99 1.07 11.68 -14.69
C TYR A 99 2.27 10.73 -14.77
N ASP A 100 3.20 10.92 -13.87
CA ASP A 100 4.42 10.11 -13.78
C ASP A 100 4.23 8.91 -12.85
N ALA A 101 3.37 9.07 -11.83
CA ALA A 101 2.99 8.02 -10.88
C ALA A 101 1.57 8.21 -10.35
N ILE A 102 0.99 7.12 -9.84
CA ILE A 102 -0.28 7.11 -9.11
C ILE A 102 0.01 6.64 -7.70
N LEU A 103 -0.40 7.43 -6.70
CA LEU A 103 -0.21 7.13 -5.29
C LEU A 103 -1.56 7.16 -4.55
N GLY A 104 -1.61 6.57 -3.34
CA GLY A 104 -2.70 6.82 -2.43
C GLY A 104 -2.68 8.27 -1.94
N ASP A 105 -3.85 8.83 -1.56
CA ASP A 105 -3.91 10.18 -1.04
C ASP A 105 -2.96 10.34 0.15
N PRO A 106 -2.21 11.45 0.18
CA PRO A 106 -1.28 11.72 1.25
C PRO A 106 -2.01 12.02 2.56
N ILE A 107 -1.31 11.80 3.66
CA ILE A 107 -1.74 12.24 4.99
C ILE A 107 -0.96 13.50 5.34
N GLU A 108 -1.68 14.54 5.76
CA GLU A 108 -1.08 15.71 6.37
C GLU A 108 -0.98 15.51 7.88
N ASN A 109 0.25 15.49 8.39
CA ASN A 109 0.55 15.34 9.82
C ASN A 109 0.66 16.69 10.51
N ASN A 110 0.43 16.72 11.83
CA ASN A 110 0.71 17.91 12.65
C ASN A 110 2.23 18.16 12.85
N GLN A 111 3.03 17.13 12.70
CA GLN A 111 4.49 17.09 12.85
C GLN A 111 5.15 16.82 11.50
N THR A 112 6.43 17.14 11.36
CA THR A 112 7.22 16.76 10.21
C THR A 112 7.34 15.22 10.11
N ILE A 113 7.65 14.70 8.92
CA ILE A 113 7.82 13.26 8.70
C ILE A 113 8.89 12.69 9.64
N MET A 114 9.99 13.40 9.85
CA MET A 114 11.05 13.01 10.77
C MET A 114 10.58 13.01 12.23
N GLU A 115 9.95 14.10 12.69
CA GLU A 115 9.44 14.19 14.06
C GLU A 115 8.41 13.10 14.35
N GLN A 116 7.49 12.84 13.41
CA GLN A 116 6.49 11.78 13.55
C GLN A 116 7.15 10.40 13.64
N TYR A 117 8.18 10.15 12.81
CA TYR A 117 8.92 8.89 12.88
C TYR A 117 9.66 8.76 14.22
N CYS A 118 10.43 9.77 14.62
CA CYS A 118 11.21 9.77 15.85
C CYS A 118 10.35 9.64 17.12
N LYS A 119 9.09 10.09 17.07
CA LYS A 119 8.14 9.94 18.19
C LYS A 119 7.61 8.52 18.34
N THR A 120 7.53 7.76 17.24
CA THR A 120 6.85 6.46 17.22
C THR A 120 7.78 5.29 16.93
N HIS A 121 8.98 5.55 16.41
CA HIS A 121 9.95 4.55 15.98
C HIS A 121 11.37 4.91 16.46
N ILE A 122 12.37 4.18 15.98
CA ILE A 122 13.78 4.35 16.35
C ILE A 122 14.38 5.52 15.58
N CYS A 123 14.53 6.68 16.23
CA CYS A 123 15.04 7.90 15.60
C CYS A 123 16.45 7.75 15.03
N GLU A 124 17.33 7.00 15.71
CA GLU A 124 18.69 6.70 15.25
C GLU A 124 18.70 5.97 13.91
N ALA A 125 17.71 5.10 13.68
CA ALA A 125 17.61 4.41 12.39
C ALA A 125 17.23 5.37 11.26
N TYR A 126 16.39 6.37 11.53
CA TYR A 126 16.06 7.40 10.55
C TYR A 126 17.27 8.26 10.19
N ASN A 127 18.02 8.70 11.19
CA ASN A 127 19.25 9.46 10.98
C ASN A 127 20.29 8.66 10.18
N GLU A 128 20.44 7.36 10.49
CA GLU A 128 21.35 6.49 9.78
C GLU A 128 21.00 6.35 8.29
N ILE A 129 19.70 6.21 7.93
CA ILE A 129 19.35 6.14 6.50
C ILE A 129 19.65 7.45 5.75
N LEU A 130 19.54 8.61 6.39
CA LEU A 130 19.93 9.88 5.77
C LEU A 130 21.45 9.92 5.50
N GLU A 131 22.27 9.47 6.44
CA GLU A 131 23.73 9.37 6.25
C GLU A 131 24.08 8.33 5.18
N ILE A 132 23.36 7.22 5.11
CA ILE A 132 23.53 6.23 4.04
C ILE A 132 23.21 6.85 2.68
N ILE A 133 22.05 7.51 2.54
CA ILE A 133 21.66 8.18 1.30
C ILE A 133 22.74 9.16 0.86
N LYS A 134 23.25 9.98 1.78
CA LYS A 134 24.31 10.94 1.48
C LYS A 134 25.55 10.30 0.83
N VAL A 135 25.87 9.07 1.23
CA VAL A 135 27.07 8.36 0.77
C VAL A 135 26.84 7.57 -0.51
N ILE A 136 25.75 6.77 -0.56
CA ILE A 136 25.54 5.81 -1.66
C ILE A 136 24.52 6.26 -2.72
N LYS A 137 23.69 7.26 -2.41
CA LYS A 137 22.67 7.84 -3.29
C LYS A 137 22.62 9.37 -3.16
N PRO A 138 23.76 10.07 -3.34
CA PRO A 138 23.86 11.51 -3.03
C PRO A 138 22.88 12.38 -3.80
N GLU A 139 22.43 11.94 -4.99
CA GLU A 139 21.42 12.64 -5.79
C GLU A 139 20.07 12.77 -5.08
N TYR A 140 19.73 11.83 -4.19
CA TYR A 140 18.48 11.87 -3.40
C TYR A 140 18.61 12.68 -2.10
N TYR A 141 19.83 12.98 -1.64
CA TYR A 141 20.08 13.46 -0.28
C TYR A 141 19.34 14.78 0.03
N ILE A 142 19.43 15.76 -0.86
CA ILE A 142 18.76 17.05 -0.66
C ILE A 142 17.23 16.91 -0.63
N THR A 143 16.70 16.06 -1.49
CA THR A 143 15.26 15.76 -1.49
C THR A 143 14.83 15.04 -0.22
N ALA A 144 15.65 14.08 0.28
CA ALA A 144 15.39 13.39 1.54
C ALA A 144 15.35 14.35 2.73
N LEU A 145 16.31 15.29 2.84
CA LEU A 145 16.34 16.31 3.88
C LEU A 145 15.11 17.23 3.82
N LYS A 146 14.76 17.72 2.63
CA LYS A 146 13.56 18.56 2.45
C LYS A 146 12.30 17.81 2.85
N SER A 147 12.13 16.59 2.33
CA SER A 147 10.98 15.75 2.63
C SER A 147 10.86 15.40 4.11
N SER A 148 11.99 15.20 4.82
CA SER A 148 12.01 14.92 6.26
C SER A 148 11.39 16.08 7.08
N ASN A 149 11.49 17.31 6.59
CA ASN A 149 10.95 18.52 7.23
C ASN A 149 9.52 18.87 6.75
N GLU A 150 8.94 18.11 5.84
CA GLU A 150 7.57 18.31 5.40
C GLU A 150 6.58 17.53 6.27
N LYS A 151 5.30 17.92 6.18
CA LYS A 151 4.20 17.28 6.92
C LYS A 151 3.38 16.32 6.06
N ILE A 152 3.55 16.37 4.75
CA ILE A 152 2.79 15.57 3.78
C ILE A 152 3.51 14.25 3.55
N PHE A 153 2.82 13.15 3.83
CA PHE A 153 3.33 11.80 3.82
C PHE A 153 2.44 10.85 3.01
N TYR A 154 3.03 10.07 2.10
CA TYR A 154 2.37 9.00 1.35
C TYR A 154 2.57 7.65 2.07
N PRO A 155 1.57 7.13 2.79
CA PRO A 155 1.72 5.92 3.62
C PRO A 155 1.58 4.63 2.82
N CYS A 156 2.04 3.53 3.42
CA CYS A 156 1.63 2.16 3.10
C CYS A 156 2.16 1.58 1.79
N ASN A 157 3.17 2.16 1.16
CA ASN A 157 3.74 1.64 -0.09
C ASN A 157 2.68 1.32 -1.18
N LEU A 158 1.63 2.15 -1.26
CA LEU A 158 0.57 2.06 -2.27
C LEU A 158 0.93 2.92 -3.47
N PHE A 159 1.21 2.28 -4.58
CA PHE A 159 1.57 2.99 -5.80
C PHE A 159 1.25 2.20 -7.08
N ILE A 160 1.16 2.93 -8.20
CA ILE A 160 1.28 2.40 -9.56
C ILE A 160 2.28 3.28 -10.29
N MET A 161 3.26 2.68 -10.96
CA MET A 161 4.28 3.39 -11.71
C MET A 161 4.70 2.60 -12.97
N LYS A 162 5.43 3.26 -13.87
CA LYS A 162 6.03 2.61 -15.02
C LYS A 162 7.07 1.58 -14.55
N LYS A 163 7.23 0.48 -15.30
CA LYS A 163 8.17 -0.60 -14.97
C LYS A 163 9.59 -0.09 -14.68
N ASN A 164 10.11 0.83 -15.48
CA ASN A 164 11.45 1.37 -15.30
C ASN A 164 11.58 2.19 -14.01
N ASP A 165 10.54 2.93 -13.63
CA ASP A 165 10.54 3.69 -12.39
C ASP A 165 10.41 2.77 -11.17
N PHE A 166 9.67 1.66 -11.30
CA PHE A 166 9.63 0.62 -10.28
C PHE A 166 11.02 -0.01 -10.04
N PHE A 167 11.81 -0.22 -11.10
CA PHE A 167 13.17 -0.72 -10.94
C PHE A 167 14.05 0.27 -10.19
N LYS A 168 14.02 1.56 -10.57
CA LYS A 168 14.74 2.61 -9.85
C LYS A 168 14.29 2.74 -8.39
N TYR A 169 12.98 2.61 -8.14
CA TYR A 169 12.41 2.58 -6.78
C TYR A 169 13.01 1.44 -5.96
N CYS A 170 13.01 0.23 -6.50
CA CYS A 170 13.55 -0.93 -5.81
C CYS A 170 15.06 -0.81 -5.58
N GLU A 171 15.83 -0.36 -6.56
CA GLU A 171 17.27 -0.12 -6.44
C GLU A 171 17.57 0.90 -5.34
N PHE A 172 16.86 2.03 -5.33
CA PHE A 172 17.03 3.02 -4.28
C PHE A 172 16.70 2.47 -2.89
N ILE A 173 15.50 1.88 -2.71
CA ILE A 173 15.03 1.39 -1.41
C ILE A 173 15.94 0.28 -0.88
N PHE A 174 16.21 -0.74 -1.71
CA PHE A 174 16.93 -1.92 -1.24
C PHE A 174 18.43 -1.67 -1.06
N ASP A 175 19.05 -0.82 -1.87
CA ASP A 175 20.46 -0.44 -1.65
C ASP A 175 20.61 0.26 -0.30
N VAL A 176 19.73 1.20 0.05
CA VAL A 176 19.76 1.91 1.33
C VAL A 176 19.48 0.97 2.50
N LEU A 177 18.44 0.13 2.41
CA LEU A 177 18.10 -0.81 3.49
C LEU A 177 19.17 -1.90 3.68
N PHE A 178 19.75 -2.43 2.61
CA PHE A 178 20.80 -3.44 2.71
C PHE A 178 22.09 -2.85 3.28
N GLU A 179 22.42 -1.61 2.97
CA GLU A 179 23.55 -0.91 3.59
C GLU A 179 23.29 -0.61 5.08
N PHE A 180 22.06 -0.23 5.43
CA PHE A 180 21.63 -0.07 6.83
C PHE A 180 21.83 -1.37 7.61
N ASP A 181 21.33 -2.49 7.09
CA ASP A 181 21.50 -3.80 7.70
C ASP A 181 22.96 -4.20 7.85
N ARG A 182 23.77 -3.90 6.85
CA ARG A 182 25.21 -4.17 6.89
C ARG A 182 25.89 -3.38 8.01
N ARG A 183 25.59 -2.09 8.14
CA ARG A 183 26.17 -1.23 9.20
C ARG A 183 25.73 -1.66 10.59
N LYS A 184 24.46 -2.03 10.75
CA LYS A 184 23.90 -2.47 12.04
C LYS A 184 24.08 -3.96 12.31
N LYS A 185 24.70 -4.72 11.39
CA LYS A 185 24.93 -6.17 11.47
C LYS A 185 23.62 -6.97 11.61
N LEU A 186 22.59 -6.55 10.89
CA LEU A 186 21.28 -7.20 10.87
C LEU A 186 21.24 -8.23 9.74
N SER A 187 20.96 -9.48 10.07
CA SER A 187 20.92 -10.59 9.10
C SER A 187 19.78 -11.58 9.33
N SER A 188 18.97 -11.35 10.35
CA SER A 188 17.80 -12.16 10.69
C SER A 188 16.78 -11.34 11.49
N ASP A 189 15.51 -11.80 11.50
CA ASP A 189 14.47 -11.23 12.35
C ASP A 189 14.85 -11.19 13.84
N GLU A 190 15.68 -12.14 14.28
CA GLU A 190 16.19 -12.18 15.66
C GLU A 190 17.21 -11.06 15.91
N ASN A 191 18.13 -10.81 14.98
CA ASN A 191 19.08 -9.69 15.10
C ASN A 191 18.34 -8.35 15.16
N VAL A 192 17.32 -8.15 14.31
CA VAL A 192 16.49 -6.94 14.34
C VAL A 192 15.73 -6.83 15.65
N LEU A 193 15.16 -7.92 16.16
CA LEU A 193 14.48 -7.93 17.45
C LEU A 193 15.43 -7.55 18.59
N ASN A 194 16.65 -8.08 18.61
CA ASN A 194 17.67 -7.74 19.61
C ASN A 194 18.15 -6.29 19.47
N TYR A 195 18.22 -5.76 18.24
CA TYR A 195 18.49 -4.35 18.01
C TYR A 195 17.37 -3.46 18.59
N THR A 196 16.09 -3.78 18.36
CA THR A 196 14.96 -2.99 18.84
C THR A 196 14.83 -3.00 20.37
N LYS A 197 15.23 -4.10 21.06
CA LYS A 197 15.26 -4.19 22.52
C LYS A 197 16.18 -3.16 23.19
N LYS A 198 17.12 -2.57 22.46
CA LYS A 198 17.98 -1.51 23.00
C LYS A 198 17.23 -0.19 23.20
N PHE A 199 16.10 0.02 22.53
CA PHE A 199 15.32 1.26 22.51
C PHE A 199 13.98 1.14 23.22
N PHE A 200 13.47 -0.07 23.39
CA PHE A 200 12.14 -0.33 23.97
C PHE A 200 12.20 -1.39 25.06
N ASN A 201 11.61 -1.09 26.20
CA ASN A 201 11.64 -1.99 27.36
C ASN A 201 10.48 -3.01 27.39
N LYS A 202 9.33 -2.66 26.76
CA LYS A 202 8.14 -3.53 26.75
C LYS A 202 8.19 -4.49 25.56
N SER A 203 7.82 -5.76 25.79
CA SER A 203 7.86 -6.82 24.78
C SER A 203 6.99 -6.52 23.57
N GLU A 204 5.82 -5.94 23.78
CA GLU A 204 4.90 -5.56 22.73
C GLU A 204 5.49 -4.49 21.82
N ASP A 205 6.17 -3.51 22.40
CA ASP A 205 6.78 -2.39 21.69
C ASP A 205 7.96 -2.87 20.83
N TYR A 206 8.94 -3.57 21.40
CA TYR A 206 10.11 -3.99 20.61
C TYR A 206 9.76 -5.06 19.56
N TYR A 207 8.74 -5.89 19.83
CA TYR A 207 8.26 -6.83 18.83
C TYR A 207 7.57 -6.12 17.66
N TYR A 208 6.76 -5.10 17.92
CA TYR A 208 6.18 -4.25 16.88
C TYR A 208 7.25 -3.51 16.10
N GLN A 209 8.22 -2.93 16.81
CA GLN A 209 9.34 -2.18 16.21
C GLN A 209 10.32 -3.04 15.43
N SER A 210 10.30 -4.37 15.61
CA SER A 210 11.11 -5.29 14.79
C SER A 210 10.66 -5.40 13.31
N ARG A 211 9.67 -4.61 12.89
CA ARG A 211 9.35 -4.31 11.50
C ARG A 211 10.12 -3.08 10.98
N LEU A 212 11.34 -2.93 11.42
CA LEU A 212 12.15 -1.72 11.28
C LEU A 212 12.34 -1.30 9.82
N GLU A 213 12.74 -2.21 8.96
CA GLU A 213 13.00 -1.96 7.55
C GLU A 213 11.71 -1.61 6.80
N ALA A 214 10.57 -2.20 7.19
CA ALA A 214 9.28 -1.82 6.64
C ALA A 214 8.89 -0.38 7.00
N PHE A 215 9.13 0.06 8.24
CA PHE A 215 8.86 1.44 8.64
C PHE A 215 9.81 2.44 7.96
N LEU A 216 11.08 2.09 7.80
CA LEU A 216 12.04 2.91 7.06
C LEU A 216 11.68 2.99 5.57
N SER A 217 11.22 1.89 4.96
CA SER A 217 10.87 1.85 3.54
C SER A 217 9.77 2.83 3.17
N GLU A 218 8.77 3.03 4.05
CA GLU A 218 7.73 4.03 3.80
C GLU A 218 8.29 5.46 3.70
N ARG A 219 9.33 5.78 4.48
CA ARG A 219 10.01 7.08 4.43
C ARG A 219 10.89 7.20 3.19
N LEU A 220 11.64 6.17 2.90
CA LEU A 220 12.42 6.08 1.66
C LEU A 220 11.52 6.21 0.42
N GLY A 221 10.36 5.56 0.42
CA GLY A 221 9.37 5.70 -0.65
C GLY A 221 8.97 7.16 -0.88
N ASN A 222 8.72 7.92 0.20
CA ASN A 222 8.41 9.35 0.09
C ASN A 222 9.57 10.15 -0.51
N PHE A 223 10.82 9.87 -0.13
CA PHE A 223 11.99 10.53 -0.70
C PHE A 223 12.09 10.26 -2.20
N PHE A 224 11.90 9.00 -2.59
CA PHE A 224 11.90 8.58 -3.99
C PHE A 224 10.80 9.28 -4.79
N PHE A 225 9.55 9.24 -4.33
CA PHE A 225 8.42 9.82 -5.05
C PHE A 225 8.62 11.31 -5.30
N LYS A 226 9.08 12.05 -4.30
CA LYS A 226 9.32 13.50 -4.39
C LYS A 226 10.55 13.87 -5.23
N HIS A 227 11.53 12.98 -5.31
CA HIS A 227 12.70 13.16 -6.16
C HIS A 227 12.38 12.84 -7.63
N GLN A 228 11.73 11.70 -7.86
CA GLN A 228 11.57 11.11 -9.18
C GLN A 228 10.40 11.72 -9.96
N PHE A 229 9.29 12.07 -9.29
CA PHE A 229 8.04 12.41 -9.95
C PHE A 229 7.65 13.88 -9.77
N LYS A 230 7.31 14.54 -10.88
CA LYS A 230 6.81 15.93 -10.90
C LYS A 230 5.29 15.98 -10.91
N ARG A 231 4.65 15.00 -11.57
CA ARG A 231 3.20 14.95 -11.77
C ARG A 231 2.65 13.67 -11.14
N ILE A 232 2.19 13.78 -9.91
CA ILE A 232 1.62 12.66 -9.16
C ILE A 232 0.10 12.77 -9.20
N LYS A 233 -0.58 11.71 -9.61
CA LYS A 233 -2.02 11.54 -9.40
C LYS A 233 -2.27 10.80 -8.10
N THR A 234 -3.17 11.31 -7.26
CA THR A 234 -3.59 10.58 -6.06
C THR A 234 -5.02 10.09 -6.17
N PHE A 235 -5.29 9.00 -5.48
CA PHE A 235 -6.62 8.45 -5.29
C PHE A 235 -6.85 8.13 -3.82
N GLU A 236 -8.10 8.33 -3.38
CA GLU A 236 -8.53 7.91 -2.05
C GLU A 236 -8.21 6.43 -1.83
N VAL A 237 -7.79 6.09 -0.61
CA VAL A 237 -7.51 4.72 -0.21
C VAL A 237 -8.67 4.18 0.61
N ALA A 238 -9.41 3.24 0.05
CA ALA A 238 -10.43 2.51 0.77
C ALA A 238 -9.79 1.53 1.77
N ASN A 239 -10.21 1.61 3.04
CA ASN A 239 -9.75 0.72 4.11
C ASN A 239 -10.83 -0.32 4.43
N TYR A 240 -10.47 -1.61 4.27
CA TYR A 240 -11.35 -2.74 4.61
C TYR A 240 -10.87 -3.39 5.91
N THR A 241 -11.53 -3.07 7.01
CA THR A 241 -11.37 -3.84 8.25
C THR A 241 -12.24 -5.09 8.16
N ALA A 242 -11.65 -6.27 8.42
CA ALA A 242 -12.42 -7.49 8.53
C ALA A 242 -13.37 -7.36 9.74
N THR A 243 -14.61 -7.04 9.50
CA THR A 243 -15.67 -7.19 10.50
C THR A 243 -15.83 -8.68 10.76
N LYS A 244 -15.51 -9.11 11.98
CA LYS A 244 -15.88 -10.43 12.49
C LYS A 244 -17.41 -10.53 12.40
N ASN A 245 -17.90 -11.54 11.69
CA ASN A 245 -19.29 -12.01 11.72
C ASN A 245 -20.36 -11.08 11.15
N LEU A 246 -20.42 -10.92 9.83
CA LEU A 246 -21.72 -10.72 9.15
C LEU A 246 -21.64 -11.39 7.77
N GLY A 247 -22.57 -12.28 7.51
CA GLY A 247 -22.66 -13.12 6.31
C GLY A 247 -23.03 -12.38 5.00
N PHE A 248 -22.96 -11.07 5.00
CA PHE A 248 -22.97 -10.20 3.83
C PHE A 248 -22.13 -8.96 4.17
N SER A 249 -20.92 -8.85 3.65
CA SER A 249 -20.18 -7.61 3.76
C SER A 249 -20.71 -6.63 2.71
N ILE A 250 -21.69 -5.84 3.11
CA ILE A 250 -21.99 -4.58 2.43
C ILE A 250 -20.70 -3.75 2.56
N PHE A 251 -20.10 -3.38 1.44
CA PHE A 251 -19.02 -2.42 1.39
C PHE A 251 -19.49 -1.11 2.05
N GLN A 252 -19.08 -0.87 3.28
CA GLN A 252 -19.14 0.48 3.84
C GLN A 252 -17.72 1.06 3.75
N PRO A 253 -17.48 2.01 2.85
CA PRO A 253 -16.31 2.86 2.98
C PRO A 253 -16.47 3.61 4.30
N ASN A 254 -15.49 3.51 5.20
CA ASN A 254 -15.40 4.43 6.34
C ASN A 254 -15.02 5.80 5.78
N ILE A 255 -16.03 6.52 5.28
CA ILE A 255 -15.91 7.91 4.87
C ILE A 255 -15.82 8.72 6.15
N ILE A 256 -14.61 9.08 6.56
CA ILE A 256 -14.42 10.16 7.53
C ILE A 256 -14.65 11.47 6.78
N PHE A 257 -15.92 11.78 6.47
CA PHE A 257 -16.32 13.13 6.13
C PHE A 257 -16.46 13.95 7.43
N ARG A 258 -15.39 14.62 7.84
CA ARG A 258 -15.50 15.83 8.66
C ARG A 258 -15.43 17.04 7.77
N LYS A 259 -16.55 17.34 7.09
CA LYS A 259 -16.91 18.72 6.76
C LYS A 259 -18.37 18.92 7.14
N LYS A 260 -18.59 19.62 8.26
CA LYS A 260 -19.90 20.18 8.59
C LYS A 260 -20.35 21.06 7.42
N MET A 261 -21.25 20.59 6.61
CA MET A 261 -22.18 21.45 5.89
C MET A 261 -23.54 21.30 6.53
N ASN A 262 -23.94 22.29 7.33
CA ASN A 262 -25.29 22.43 7.84
C ASN A 262 -26.21 22.82 6.67
N PHE A 263 -26.75 21.83 5.96
CA PHE A 263 -27.92 22.05 5.13
C PHE A 263 -29.14 21.48 5.85
N ARG A 264 -29.89 22.36 6.52
CA ARG A 264 -31.26 22.06 6.95
C ARG A 264 -32.18 22.15 5.72
N ILE A 265 -32.44 21.06 5.04
CA ILE A 265 -33.51 20.96 4.07
C ILE A 265 -34.74 20.44 4.84
N SER A 266 -35.69 21.34 5.11
CA SER A 266 -37.00 20.99 5.62
C SER A 266 -37.82 20.42 4.46
N ILE A 267 -37.88 19.10 4.34
CA ILE A 267 -38.75 18.40 3.35
C ILE A 267 -39.97 17.91 4.10
N SER A 268 -41.16 18.32 3.64
CA SER A 268 -42.46 17.87 4.22
C SER A 268 -42.59 16.34 4.10
N ALA A 269 -43.32 15.72 5.05
CA ALA A 269 -43.48 14.26 5.15
C ALA A 269 -44.06 13.60 3.88
N LYS A 270 -44.80 14.32 3.08
CA LYS A 270 -45.37 13.85 1.78
C LYS A 270 -44.29 13.68 0.70
N LYS A 271 -43.27 14.57 0.65
CA LYS A 271 -42.16 14.46 -0.29
C LYS A 271 -41.14 13.34 0.07
N LYS A 272 -41.02 13.01 1.35
CA LYS A 272 -40.17 11.87 1.78
C LYS A 272 -40.66 10.52 1.28
N ARG A 273 -41.96 10.30 1.24
CA ARG A 273 -42.56 9.06 0.68
C ARG A 273 -42.33 8.94 -0.83
N LEU A 274 -42.41 10.04 -1.57
CA LEU A 274 -42.21 10.02 -3.03
C LEU A 274 -40.75 9.73 -3.41
N VAL A 275 -39.81 10.31 -2.69
CA VAL A 275 -38.34 10.07 -2.91
C VAL A 275 -38.00 8.61 -2.58
N LEU A 276 -38.58 8.05 -1.49
CA LEU A 276 -38.34 6.65 -1.13
C LEU A 276 -38.93 5.68 -2.17
N LEU A 277 -40.10 6.02 -2.74
CA LEU A 277 -40.74 5.22 -3.78
C LEU A 277 -39.93 5.22 -5.09
N ILE A 278 -39.36 6.37 -5.47
CA ILE A 278 -38.53 6.50 -6.67
C ILE A 278 -37.23 5.69 -6.49
N ILE A 279 -36.60 5.71 -5.29
CA ILE A 279 -35.41 4.93 -5.01
C ILE A 279 -35.71 3.42 -5.05
N ILE A 280 -36.85 2.96 -4.48
CA ILE A 280 -37.25 1.55 -4.50
C ILE A 280 -37.54 1.08 -5.93
N VAL A 281 -38.26 1.88 -6.73
CA VAL A 281 -38.55 1.55 -8.13
C VAL A 281 -37.27 1.53 -8.98
N SER A 282 -36.32 2.43 -8.74
CA SER A 282 -35.03 2.44 -9.45
C SER A 282 -34.17 1.21 -9.10
N ILE A 283 -34.20 0.76 -7.86
CA ILE A 283 -33.45 -0.44 -7.42
C ILE A 283 -34.12 -1.73 -8.01
N THR A 284 -35.43 -1.81 -8.08
CA THR A 284 -36.12 -2.95 -8.70
C THR A 284 -35.95 -3.00 -10.22
N TYR A 285 -35.90 -1.86 -10.90
CA TYR A 285 -35.61 -1.80 -12.35
C TYR A 285 -34.16 -2.16 -12.66
N PHE A 286 -33.24 -1.74 -11.84
CA PHE A 286 -31.78 -2.06 -12.00
C PHE A 286 -31.52 -3.55 -11.79
N ASN A 287 -32.15 -4.18 -10.82
CA ASN A 287 -32.02 -5.62 -10.59
C ASN A 287 -32.65 -6.48 -11.70
N SER A 288 -33.75 -6.06 -12.33
CA SER A 288 -34.35 -6.78 -13.46
C SER A 288 -33.51 -6.69 -14.75
N PHE A 289 -32.75 -5.62 -14.93
CA PHE A 289 -31.85 -5.47 -16.09
C PHE A 289 -30.61 -6.37 -15.98
N ILE A 290 -30.07 -6.54 -14.78
CA ILE A 290 -28.91 -7.42 -14.54
C ILE A 290 -29.30 -8.90 -14.68
N PHE A 291 -30.51 -9.30 -14.32
CA PHE A 291 -30.96 -10.70 -14.44
C PHE A 291 -31.25 -11.13 -15.88
N ASN A 292 -31.70 -10.23 -16.75
CA ASN A 292 -31.99 -10.55 -18.14
C ASN A 292 -30.74 -10.70 -19.04
N ASP A 293 -29.65 -10.02 -18.74
CA ASP A 293 -28.40 -10.17 -19.48
C ASP A 293 -27.61 -11.44 -19.06
N TYR A 294 -27.84 -11.95 -17.85
CA TYR A 294 -27.19 -13.17 -17.39
C TYR A 294 -27.79 -14.45 -18.01
N TYR A 295 -29.10 -14.44 -18.37
CA TYR A 295 -29.75 -15.58 -19.04
C TYR A 295 -29.44 -15.72 -20.53
N LYS A 296 -29.02 -14.63 -21.20
CA LYS A 296 -28.61 -14.67 -22.60
C LYS A 296 -27.19 -15.14 -22.85
N LEU A 297 -26.39 -15.36 -21.81
CA LEU A 297 -25.00 -15.85 -21.89
C LEU A 297 -24.85 -17.33 -21.55
N ILE A 298 -25.98 -18.03 -21.22
CA ILE A 298 -25.97 -19.46 -20.82
C ILE A 298 -26.84 -20.34 -21.74
N THR A 299 -27.53 -19.75 -22.72
CA THR A 299 -28.19 -20.47 -23.81
C THR A 299 -27.50 -20.10 -25.13
#